data_d49eb0c650bfae847f3f4db57c38ed28
#
_entry.id   d49eb0c650bfae847f3f4db57c38ed28
#
_cell.length_a   1.000
_cell.length_b   1.000
_cell.length_c   1.000
_cell.angle_alpha   90.00
_cell.angle_beta   90.00
_cell.angle_gamma   90.00
#
_symmetry.space_group_name_H-M   'P 1'
#
loop_
_entity.id
_entity.type
_entity.pdbx_description
1 polymer ?
#
loop_
_entity_poly.entity_id
_entity_poly.type
_entity_poly.pdbx_seq_one_letter_code
_entity_poly.pdbx_strand_id
1 'polypeptide(L)'
;MHGCPSGVLPILREMRRAGVKPGALSAFALSAPLFNPLSLLYGLTLSRPLVIILFATGSLIIVTALGLLWDSVLRRRRPANEELPSQGEADAESGLIGVRRLAATAVHIGRDATGPMLGLVLLAVSGLAVLAAVLPYGAMQSSVERDDPMAPLTMMMVAIPVYATPMLAMSQLGMMFQHANSPGAAFTLLILGTGMNLATPFWLGRHYGWKSSAAWLTSLLLIVIGISYAINRPLIPPGVEPAGHTHAFDIYTNPLSAYQTNVWATAEEDLRESMDVGGAAALAALAIVIVFGIAFRAAGIDETRLASESVRANELGRARGFDVIVPRSVLGLTMLAGLVALSVVACFAYYPPPGECLEEIALARAECLSAANSGDTDHALFWLPVWEEWSRRLEVGTFLR
;
A
#
# COMPACT_ATOMS: atom_id res chain seq x y z
N MET A 1 -4.82 3.98 -11.05
CA MET A 1 -4.94 2.83 -10.17
C MET A 1 -4.05 3.08 -8.97
N HIS A 2 -4.61 3.31 -7.80
CA HIS A 2 -3.84 3.40 -6.56
C HIS A 2 -3.40 1.98 -6.25
N GLY A 3 -2.09 1.71 -6.36
CA GLY A 3 -1.52 0.37 -6.17
C GLY A 3 -1.53 -0.07 -4.70
N CYS A 4 -2.72 -0.23 -4.14
CA CYS A 4 -2.90 -0.92 -2.87
C CYS A 4 -2.56 -2.40 -3.07
N PRO A 5 -1.87 -3.09 -2.15
CA PRO A 5 -1.53 -4.50 -2.29
C PRO A 5 -2.72 -5.41 -2.58
N SER A 6 -3.91 -5.11 -2.05
CA SER A 6 -5.13 -5.87 -2.37
C SER A 6 -5.66 -5.58 -3.77
N GLY A 7 -5.50 -4.35 -4.28
CA GLY A 7 -5.92 -3.97 -5.62
C GLY A 7 -5.09 -4.60 -6.73
N VAL A 8 -3.91 -5.11 -6.41
CA VAL A 8 -3.03 -5.82 -7.35
C VAL A 8 -3.51 -7.26 -7.62
N LEU A 9 -4.18 -7.90 -6.66
CA LEU A 9 -4.58 -9.31 -6.76
C LEU A 9 -5.48 -9.63 -7.97
N PRO A 10 -6.50 -8.84 -8.33
CA PRO A 10 -7.28 -9.05 -9.53
C PRO A 10 -6.42 -9.00 -10.80
N ILE A 11 -5.46 -8.06 -10.85
CA ILE A 11 -4.55 -7.92 -11.99
C ILE A 11 -3.63 -9.15 -12.10
N LEU A 12 -3.10 -9.63 -10.97
CA LEU A 12 -2.29 -10.87 -10.95
C LEU A 12 -3.05 -12.07 -11.48
N ARG A 13 -4.35 -12.16 -11.18
CA ARG A 13 -5.23 -13.22 -11.69
C ARG A 13 -5.33 -13.14 -13.22
N GLU A 14 -5.56 -11.97 -13.78
CA GLU A 14 -5.65 -11.78 -15.23
C GLU A 14 -4.30 -11.98 -15.93
N MET A 15 -3.21 -11.47 -15.36
CA MET A 15 -1.85 -11.73 -15.86
C MET A 15 -1.52 -13.23 -15.87
N ARG A 16 -1.94 -13.97 -14.82
CA ARG A 16 -1.79 -15.41 -14.78
C ARG A 16 -2.60 -16.10 -15.87
N ARG A 17 -3.85 -15.69 -16.10
CA ARG A 17 -4.70 -16.18 -17.19
C ARG A 17 -4.06 -15.91 -18.56
N ALA A 18 -3.44 -14.74 -18.72
CA ALA A 18 -2.69 -14.38 -19.93
C ALA A 18 -1.35 -15.14 -20.08
N GLY A 19 -1.02 -16.08 -19.19
CA GLY A 19 0.19 -16.90 -19.29
C GLY A 19 1.48 -16.20 -18.89
N VAL A 20 1.42 -15.08 -18.17
CA VAL A 20 2.60 -14.36 -17.69
C VAL A 20 3.40 -15.24 -16.73
N LYS A 21 4.73 -15.22 -16.86
CA LYS A 21 5.64 -16.03 -16.04
C LYS A 21 5.47 -15.74 -14.55
N PRO A 22 5.53 -16.75 -13.68
CA PRO A 22 5.33 -16.58 -12.23
C PRO A 22 6.29 -15.58 -11.58
N GLY A 23 7.54 -15.51 -12.03
CA GLY A 23 8.51 -14.54 -11.54
C GLY A 23 8.11 -13.10 -11.87
N ALA A 24 7.61 -12.86 -13.08
CA ALA A 24 7.08 -11.55 -13.46
C ALA A 24 5.83 -11.19 -12.66
N LEU A 25 4.96 -12.17 -12.37
CA LEU A 25 3.79 -11.98 -11.51
C LEU A 25 4.19 -11.59 -10.09
N SER A 26 5.16 -12.30 -9.50
CA SER A 26 5.64 -12.00 -8.14
C SER A 26 6.34 -10.65 -8.06
N ALA A 27 7.10 -10.29 -9.09
CA ALA A 27 7.74 -8.99 -9.22
C ALA A 27 6.69 -7.88 -9.31
N PHE A 28 5.66 -8.05 -10.14
CA PHE A 28 4.57 -7.09 -10.28
C PHE A 28 3.77 -6.94 -8.97
N ALA A 29 3.52 -8.04 -8.26
CA ALA A 29 2.81 -8.01 -6.98
C ALA A 29 3.43 -7.06 -5.96
N LEU A 30 4.76 -7.04 -5.89
CA LEU A 30 5.50 -6.15 -5.00
C LEU A 30 5.71 -4.75 -5.59
N SER A 31 6.04 -4.67 -6.89
CA SER A 31 6.41 -3.40 -7.51
C SER A 31 5.24 -2.43 -7.65
N ALA A 32 4.04 -2.93 -7.92
CA ALA A 32 2.88 -2.08 -8.17
C ALA A 32 2.52 -1.15 -6.99
N PRO A 33 2.54 -1.61 -5.73
CA PRO A 33 2.39 -0.72 -4.58
C PRO A 33 3.61 0.15 -4.31
N LEU A 34 4.82 -0.41 -4.43
CA LEU A 34 6.08 0.27 -4.07
C LEU A 34 6.46 1.41 -5.02
N PHE A 35 6.23 1.22 -6.31
CA PHE A 35 6.56 2.22 -7.34
C PHE A 35 5.34 3.03 -7.78
N ASN A 36 4.47 3.36 -6.85
CA ASN A 36 3.41 4.32 -7.10
C ASN A 36 4.04 5.72 -7.26
N PRO A 37 3.93 6.37 -8.44
CA PRO A 37 4.53 7.70 -8.67
C PRO A 37 4.06 8.75 -7.66
N LEU A 38 2.81 8.65 -7.20
CA LEU A 38 2.24 9.57 -6.22
C LEU A 38 2.96 9.47 -4.87
N SER A 39 3.16 8.25 -4.38
CA SER A 39 3.84 8.04 -3.09
C SER A 39 5.32 8.42 -3.17
N LEU A 40 5.97 8.19 -4.31
CA LEU A 40 7.36 8.63 -4.51
C LEU A 40 7.48 10.16 -4.50
N LEU A 41 6.60 10.86 -5.21
CA LEU A 41 6.55 12.32 -5.21
C LEU A 41 6.26 12.87 -3.81
N TYR A 42 5.28 12.30 -3.12
CA TYR A 42 4.95 12.67 -1.75
C TYR A 42 6.12 12.40 -0.79
N GLY A 43 6.79 11.25 -0.93
CA GLY A 43 7.99 10.93 -0.16
C GLY A 43 9.11 11.97 -0.34
N LEU A 44 9.29 12.51 -1.55
CA LEU A 44 10.26 13.57 -1.82
C LEU A 44 9.94 14.90 -1.11
N THR A 45 8.68 15.13 -0.74
CA THR A 45 8.29 16.30 0.06
C THR A 45 8.53 16.12 1.55
N LEU A 46 8.55 14.87 2.03
CA LEU A 46 8.67 14.53 3.46
C LEU A 46 10.09 14.12 3.87
N SER A 47 10.94 13.71 2.94
CA SER A 47 12.24 13.12 3.22
C SER A 47 13.32 13.65 2.29
N ARG A 48 14.59 13.45 2.68
CA ARG A 48 15.73 13.81 1.81
C ARG A 48 15.69 13.02 0.51
N PRO A 49 15.90 13.63 -0.67
CA PRO A 49 15.83 12.94 -1.96
C PRO A 49 16.72 11.69 -2.04
N LEU A 50 17.91 11.73 -1.42
CA LEU A 50 18.83 10.59 -1.37
C LEU A 50 18.20 9.36 -0.72
N VAL A 51 17.46 9.52 0.36
CA VAL A 51 16.78 8.42 1.07
C VAL A 51 15.75 7.77 0.15
N ILE A 52 14.94 8.57 -0.52
CA ILE A 52 13.92 8.07 -1.45
C ILE A 52 14.55 7.33 -2.63
N ILE A 53 15.64 7.87 -3.19
CA ILE A 53 16.38 7.20 -4.28
C ILE A 53 16.94 5.86 -3.82
N LEU A 54 17.55 5.80 -2.63
CA LEU A 54 18.11 4.55 -2.09
C LEU A 54 17.01 3.53 -1.79
N PHE A 55 15.87 3.99 -1.26
CA PHE A 55 14.73 3.12 -1.00
C PHE A 55 14.12 2.59 -2.30
N ALA A 56 13.96 3.44 -3.31
CA ALA A 56 13.48 3.02 -4.63
C ALA A 56 14.45 2.01 -5.29
N THR A 57 15.75 2.27 -5.20
CA THR A 57 16.78 1.36 -5.75
C THR A 57 16.79 0.02 -5.00
N GLY A 58 16.75 0.04 -3.67
CA GLY A 58 16.65 -1.16 -2.84
C GLY A 58 15.39 -1.97 -3.15
N SER A 59 14.25 -1.29 -3.29
CA SER A 59 12.99 -1.91 -3.70
C SER A 59 13.09 -2.58 -5.08
N LEU A 60 13.73 -1.93 -6.05
CA LEU A 60 13.95 -2.47 -7.38
C LEU A 60 14.84 -3.73 -7.35
N ILE A 61 15.90 -3.71 -6.54
CA ILE A 61 16.78 -4.87 -6.34
C ILE A 61 15.97 -6.05 -5.76
N ILE A 62 15.16 -5.81 -4.72
CA ILE A 62 14.33 -6.86 -4.09
C ILE A 62 13.37 -7.46 -5.10
N VAL A 63 12.60 -6.62 -5.79
CA VAL A 63 11.58 -7.05 -6.76
C VAL A 63 12.21 -7.88 -7.87
N THR A 64 13.36 -7.45 -8.40
CA THR A 64 14.06 -8.13 -9.47
C THR A 64 14.66 -9.45 -8.99
N ALA A 65 15.38 -9.44 -7.86
CA ALA A 65 16.01 -10.63 -7.31
C ALA A 65 14.95 -11.69 -6.96
N LEU A 66 13.87 -11.29 -6.32
CA LEU A 66 12.79 -12.21 -5.94
C LEU A 66 12.06 -12.79 -7.16
N GLY A 67 11.81 -11.97 -8.19
CA GLY A 67 11.24 -12.44 -9.45
C GLY A 67 12.10 -13.48 -10.15
N LEU A 68 13.41 -13.27 -10.23
CA LEU A 68 14.37 -14.21 -10.81
C LEU A 68 14.49 -15.51 -9.99
N LEU A 69 14.55 -15.39 -8.66
CA LEU A 69 14.56 -16.55 -7.75
C LEU A 69 13.29 -17.37 -7.92
N TRP A 70 12.14 -16.73 -7.97
CA TRP A 70 10.86 -17.40 -8.11
C TRP A 70 10.75 -18.17 -9.43
N ASP A 71 11.17 -17.57 -10.54
CA ASP A 71 11.23 -18.28 -11.83
C ASP A 71 12.17 -19.47 -11.79
N SER A 72 13.31 -19.36 -11.11
CA SER A 72 14.28 -20.46 -11.01
C SER A 72 13.74 -21.62 -10.17
N VAL A 73 13.05 -21.33 -9.08
CA VAL A 73 12.43 -22.33 -8.18
C VAL A 73 11.28 -23.04 -8.86
N LEU A 74 10.41 -22.30 -9.54
CA LEU A 74 9.24 -22.88 -10.21
C LEU A 74 9.58 -23.61 -11.52
N ARG A 75 10.60 -23.16 -12.27
CA ARG A 75 11.07 -23.88 -13.46
C ARG A 75 11.47 -25.33 -13.15
N ARG A 76 12.06 -25.56 -11.97
CA ARG A 76 12.46 -26.89 -11.52
C ARG A 76 11.27 -27.78 -11.14
N ARG A 77 10.08 -27.20 -10.96
CA ARG A 77 8.89 -27.91 -10.46
C ARG A 77 7.75 -28.02 -11.47
N ARG A 78 7.84 -27.36 -12.63
CA ARG A 78 6.78 -27.44 -13.65
C ARG A 78 6.84 -28.79 -14.33
N PRO A 79 5.77 -29.61 -14.26
CA PRO A 79 5.58 -30.68 -15.23
C PRO A 79 5.40 -30.03 -16.63
N ALA A 80 5.97 -30.67 -17.65
CA ALA A 80 6.02 -30.17 -19.01
C ALA A 80 4.64 -29.96 -19.70
N ASN A 81 3.53 -30.28 -19.02
CA ASN A 81 2.18 -30.36 -19.58
C ASN A 81 1.16 -29.44 -18.90
N GLU A 82 1.56 -28.32 -18.27
CA GLU A 82 0.54 -27.33 -17.89
C GLU A 82 0.12 -26.59 -19.17
N GLU A 83 -0.98 -27.06 -19.78
CA GLU A 83 -1.67 -26.37 -20.86
C GLU A 83 -1.99 -24.94 -20.38
N LEU A 84 -1.49 -23.96 -21.15
CA LEU A 84 -1.92 -22.56 -21.02
C LEU A 84 -3.44 -22.53 -21.12
N PRO A 85 -4.15 -21.81 -20.23
CA PRO A 85 -5.59 -21.61 -20.38
C PRO A 85 -5.88 -21.20 -21.81
N SER A 86 -6.83 -21.87 -22.45
CA SER A 86 -7.16 -21.67 -23.85
C SER A 86 -7.49 -20.20 -24.10
N GLN A 87 -6.96 -19.61 -25.17
CA GLN A 87 -7.24 -18.26 -25.63
C GLN A 87 -8.74 -18.00 -25.91
N GLY A 88 -9.58 -19.03 -25.91
CA GLY A 88 -10.99 -18.92 -26.22
C GLY A 88 -11.85 -18.11 -25.24
N GLU A 89 -11.41 -17.89 -23.99
CA GLU A 89 -12.14 -17.03 -23.05
C GLU A 89 -11.87 -15.53 -23.32
N ALA A 90 -10.66 -15.17 -23.78
CA ALA A 90 -10.31 -13.79 -24.11
C ALA A 90 -11.05 -13.30 -25.39
N ASP A 91 -11.38 -14.22 -26.31
CA ASP A 91 -12.08 -13.88 -27.56
C ASP A 91 -13.58 -13.63 -27.34
N ALA A 92 -14.19 -14.21 -26.33
CA ALA A 92 -15.59 -14.00 -26.00
C ALA A 92 -15.89 -12.58 -25.47
N GLU A 93 -14.94 -11.95 -24.79
CA GLU A 93 -15.08 -10.55 -24.31
C GLU A 93 -14.93 -9.52 -25.44
N SER A 94 -14.28 -9.87 -26.54
CA SER A 94 -14.02 -8.95 -27.66
C SER A 94 -15.26 -8.57 -28.47
N GLY A 95 -16.37 -9.29 -28.32
CA GLY A 95 -17.62 -9.05 -29.04
C GLY A 95 -18.62 -8.08 -28.39
N LEU A 96 -18.35 -7.62 -27.14
CA LEU A 96 -19.26 -6.74 -26.41
C LEU A 96 -19.04 -5.26 -26.77
N ILE A 97 -20.09 -4.56 -27.20
CA ILE A 97 -20.06 -3.18 -27.71
C ILE A 97 -20.97 -2.28 -26.86
N GLY A 98 -20.53 -1.04 -26.57
CA GLY A 98 -21.34 0.02 -25.97
C GLY A 98 -21.75 -0.23 -24.52
N VAL A 99 -22.99 0.09 -24.16
CA VAL A 99 -23.51 0.00 -22.78
C VAL A 99 -23.45 -1.43 -22.22
N ARG A 100 -23.52 -2.44 -23.06
CA ARG A 100 -23.42 -3.85 -22.64
C ARG A 100 -22.02 -4.21 -22.12
N ARG A 101 -20.98 -3.58 -22.68
CA ARG A 101 -19.61 -3.72 -22.16
C ARG A 101 -19.49 -3.13 -20.76
N LEU A 102 -20.12 -1.98 -20.50
CA LEU A 102 -20.19 -1.40 -19.16
C LEU A 102 -20.97 -2.30 -18.20
N ALA A 103 -22.11 -2.86 -18.64
CA ALA A 103 -22.86 -3.81 -17.83
C ALA A 103 -22.09 -5.08 -17.51
N ALA A 104 -21.37 -5.65 -18.49
CA ALA A 104 -20.51 -6.82 -18.27
C ALA A 104 -19.36 -6.49 -17.28
N THR A 105 -18.74 -5.33 -17.42
CA THR A 105 -17.72 -4.84 -16.47
C THR A 105 -18.31 -4.67 -15.06
N ALA A 106 -19.50 -4.12 -14.93
CA ALA A 106 -20.18 -3.98 -13.63
C ALA A 106 -20.51 -5.35 -12.99
N VAL A 107 -20.99 -6.30 -13.80
CA VAL A 107 -21.22 -7.69 -13.34
C VAL A 107 -19.91 -8.33 -12.91
N HIS A 108 -18.85 -8.17 -13.70
CA HIS A 108 -17.51 -8.70 -13.37
C HIS A 108 -17.01 -8.13 -12.03
N ILE A 109 -17.02 -6.81 -11.88
CA ILE A 109 -16.61 -6.13 -10.64
C ILE A 109 -17.45 -6.62 -9.45
N GLY A 110 -18.76 -6.68 -9.57
CA GLY A 110 -19.65 -7.14 -8.50
C GLY A 110 -19.40 -8.59 -8.11
N ARG A 111 -19.21 -9.47 -9.08
CA ARG A 111 -18.91 -10.90 -8.83
C ARG A 111 -17.53 -11.11 -8.23
N ASP A 112 -16.54 -10.37 -8.67
CA ASP A 112 -15.20 -10.43 -8.08
C ASP A 112 -15.17 -9.86 -6.66
N ALA A 113 -15.88 -8.77 -6.41
CA ALA A 113 -16.01 -8.18 -5.07
C ALA A 113 -16.65 -9.13 -4.04
N THR A 114 -17.51 -10.05 -4.50
CA THR A 114 -18.18 -11.05 -3.65
C THR A 114 -17.58 -12.45 -3.78
N GLY A 115 -16.48 -12.58 -4.51
CA GLY A 115 -15.78 -13.85 -4.77
C GLY A 115 -14.66 -14.14 -3.76
N PRO A 116 -13.75 -15.07 -4.15
CA PRO A 116 -12.59 -15.40 -3.33
C PRO A 116 -11.69 -14.20 -3.00
N MET A 117 -11.75 -13.12 -3.80
CA MET A 117 -11.02 -11.88 -3.56
C MET A 117 -11.48 -11.16 -2.29
N LEU A 118 -12.79 -11.18 -1.98
CA LEU A 118 -13.30 -10.65 -0.72
C LEU A 118 -12.65 -11.34 0.49
N GLY A 119 -12.54 -12.67 0.44
CA GLY A 119 -11.86 -13.43 1.50
C GLY A 119 -10.40 -13.04 1.68
N LEU A 120 -9.69 -12.72 0.60
CA LEU A 120 -8.30 -12.24 0.66
C LEU A 120 -8.19 -10.83 1.24
N VAL A 121 -9.12 -9.94 0.89
CA VAL A 121 -9.18 -8.58 1.48
C VAL A 121 -9.49 -8.67 2.96
N LEU A 122 -10.48 -9.48 3.34
CA LEU A 122 -10.83 -9.70 4.76
C LEU A 122 -9.66 -10.31 5.54
N LEU A 123 -8.89 -11.23 4.95
CA LEU A 123 -7.67 -11.77 5.57
C LEU A 123 -6.63 -10.67 5.83
N ALA A 124 -6.40 -9.78 4.87
CA ALA A 124 -5.46 -8.68 5.03
C ALA A 124 -5.90 -7.69 6.11
N VAL A 125 -7.19 -7.31 6.11
CA VAL A 125 -7.76 -6.40 7.12
C VAL A 125 -7.78 -7.05 8.51
N SER A 126 -8.10 -8.35 8.59
CA SER A 126 -8.07 -9.08 9.85
C SER A 126 -6.66 -9.16 10.45
N GLY A 127 -5.63 -9.31 9.61
CA GLY A 127 -4.24 -9.28 10.06
C GLY A 127 -3.89 -7.95 10.73
N LEU A 128 -4.26 -6.84 10.10
CA LEU A 128 -4.09 -5.51 10.67
C LEU A 128 -4.90 -5.33 11.97
N ALA A 129 -6.16 -5.76 11.98
CA ALA A 129 -7.02 -5.65 13.16
C ALA A 129 -6.47 -6.44 14.35
N VAL A 130 -5.97 -7.66 14.12
CA VAL A 130 -5.33 -8.47 15.17
C VAL A 130 -4.05 -7.79 15.66
N LEU A 131 -3.23 -7.24 14.76
CA LEU A 131 -2.04 -6.51 15.17
C LEU A 131 -2.41 -5.32 16.07
N ALA A 132 -3.35 -4.50 15.64
CA ALA A 132 -3.81 -3.34 16.40
C ALA A 132 -4.39 -3.73 17.77
N ALA A 133 -5.10 -4.86 17.84
CA ALA A 133 -5.67 -5.37 19.09
C ALA A 133 -4.62 -5.89 20.08
N VAL A 134 -3.49 -6.41 19.57
CA VAL A 134 -2.45 -7.06 20.40
C VAL A 134 -1.32 -6.10 20.75
N LEU A 135 -1.04 -5.12 19.88
CA LEU A 135 0.10 -4.22 20.05
C LEU A 135 -0.20 -3.19 21.15
N PRO A 136 0.55 -3.20 22.29
CA PRO A 136 0.32 -2.24 23.36
C PRO A 136 0.59 -0.80 22.89
N TYR A 137 -0.11 0.15 23.50
CA TYR A 137 0.13 1.56 23.25
C TYR A 137 1.61 1.91 23.58
N GLY A 138 2.25 2.62 22.68
CA GLY A 138 3.65 2.99 22.85
C GLY A 138 4.68 1.88 22.58
N ALA A 139 4.26 0.63 22.32
CA ALA A 139 5.19 -0.48 22.08
C ALA A 139 6.18 -0.24 20.93
N MET A 140 5.77 0.54 19.93
CA MET A 140 6.60 0.86 18.76
C MET A 140 7.38 2.17 18.93
N GLN A 141 7.11 2.95 19.97
CA GLN A 141 7.75 4.25 20.15
C GLN A 141 9.25 4.12 20.37
N SER A 142 9.69 3.16 21.20
CA SER A 142 11.10 2.89 21.48
C SER A 142 11.70 1.73 20.68
N SER A 143 10.89 0.83 20.13
CA SER A 143 11.36 -0.38 19.43
C SER A 143 11.98 -0.12 18.04
N VAL A 144 11.95 1.10 17.58
CA VAL A 144 12.49 1.50 16.25
C VAL A 144 13.56 2.57 16.36
N GLU A 145 14.14 2.72 17.55
CA GLU A 145 15.25 3.64 17.79
C GLU A 145 16.43 3.37 16.83
N ARG A 146 17.16 4.44 16.54
CA ARG A 146 18.28 4.42 15.59
C ARG A 146 19.35 3.39 15.93
N ASP A 147 19.70 3.31 17.20
CA ASP A 147 20.82 2.52 17.68
C ASP A 147 20.39 1.12 18.15
N ASP A 148 19.09 0.81 18.12
CA ASP A 148 18.61 -0.53 18.44
C ASP A 148 18.92 -1.50 17.26
N PRO A 149 19.80 -2.48 17.50
CA PRO A 149 20.13 -3.47 16.48
C PRO A 149 18.95 -4.37 16.12
N MET A 150 17.92 -4.43 16.97
CA MET A 150 16.73 -5.25 16.73
C MET A 150 15.67 -4.49 15.94
N ALA A 151 15.77 -3.17 15.77
CA ALA A 151 14.73 -2.35 15.12
C ALA A 151 14.26 -2.87 13.76
N PRO A 152 15.12 -3.29 12.80
CA PRO A 152 14.64 -3.88 11.54
C PRO A 152 13.88 -5.20 11.72
N LEU A 153 14.29 -6.05 12.69
CA LEU A 153 13.62 -7.33 12.97
C LEU A 153 12.28 -7.11 13.67
N THR A 154 12.21 -6.22 14.64
CA THR A 154 10.97 -5.83 15.32
C THR A 154 9.98 -5.28 14.28
N MET A 155 10.45 -4.37 13.43
CA MET A 155 9.63 -3.84 12.34
C MET A 155 9.18 -4.92 11.36
N MET A 156 10.00 -5.91 11.04
CA MET A 156 9.59 -7.03 10.18
C MET A 156 8.39 -7.77 10.75
N MET A 157 8.40 -8.06 12.05
CA MET A 157 7.30 -8.77 12.71
C MET A 157 6.00 -7.97 12.68
N VAL A 158 6.10 -6.66 12.86
CA VAL A 158 4.95 -5.74 12.81
C VAL A 158 4.49 -5.51 11.37
N ALA A 159 5.40 -5.32 10.43
CA ALA A 159 5.07 -4.97 9.05
C ALA A 159 4.40 -6.12 8.26
N ILE A 160 4.64 -7.38 8.61
CA ILE A 160 4.02 -8.54 7.93
C ILE A 160 2.48 -8.48 7.98
N PRO A 161 1.81 -8.30 9.13
CA PRO A 161 0.36 -8.17 9.19
C PRO A 161 -0.16 -6.76 8.87
N VAL A 162 0.71 -5.75 8.79
CA VAL A 162 0.31 -4.38 8.45
C VAL A 162 -0.25 -4.33 7.04
N TYR A 163 -1.30 -3.55 6.88
CA TYR A 163 -1.90 -3.20 5.61
C TYR A 163 -1.84 -1.68 5.46
N ALA A 164 -0.74 -1.20 4.89
CA ALA A 164 -0.53 0.23 4.67
C ALA A 164 -0.75 0.61 3.21
N THR A 165 -1.41 1.75 2.99
CA THR A 165 -1.39 2.36 1.66
C THR A 165 -0.01 2.96 1.39
N PRO A 166 0.43 3.06 0.12
CA PRO A 166 1.72 3.68 -0.19
C PRO A 166 1.88 5.11 0.35
N MET A 167 0.80 5.88 0.37
CA MET A 167 0.81 7.25 0.89
C MET A 167 1.00 7.29 2.41
N LEU A 168 0.25 6.44 3.12
CA LEU A 168 0.36 6.32 4.57
C LEU A 168 1.77 5.87 4.99
N ALA A 169 2.33 4.88 4.30
CA ALA A 169 3.70 4.43 4.56
C ALA A 169 4.73 5.56 4.35
N MET A 170 4.56 6.39 3.32
CA MET A 170 5.45 7.53 3.11
C MET A 170 5.32 8.59 4.21
N SER A 171 4.12 8.86 4.71
CA SER A 171 3.91 9.73 5.87
C SER A 171 4.63 9.18 7.11
N GLN A 172 4.46 7.89 7.39
CA GLN A 172 5.15 7.21 8.50
C GLN A 172 6.67 7.26 8.36
N LEU A 173 7.18 7.02 7.14
CA LEU A 173 8.61 7.15 6.85
C LEU A 173 9.11 8.57 7.10
N GLY A 174 8.32 9.58 6.70
CA GLY A 174 8.62 10.98 6.97
C GLY A 174 8.80 11.25 8.46
N MET A 175 7.86 10.81 9.30
CA MET A 175 7.95 10.91 10.75
C MET A 175 9.16 10.15 11.33
N MET A 176 9.40 8.91 10.88
CA MET A 176 10.55 8.14 11.33
C MET A 176 11.88 8.83 11.04
N PHE A 177 12.01 9.46 9.86
CA PHE A 177 13.23 10.19 9.52
C PHE A 177 13.40 11.49 10.30
N GLN A 178 12.31 12.16 10.65
CA GLN A 178 12.35 13.35 11.49
C GLN A 178 12.79 13.06 12.91
N HIS A 179 12.35 11.94 13.45
CA HIS A 179 12.74 11.49 14.78
C HIS A 179 14.06 10.69 14.80
N ALA A 180 14.79 10.70 13.67
CA ALA A 180 16.04 9.97 13.50
C ALA A 180 15.94 8.47 13.89
N ASN A 181 14.78 7.86 13.65
CA ASN A 181 14.60 6.43 13.84
C ASN A 181 15.46 5.60 12.87
N SER A 182 15.51 4.28 13.10
CA SER A 182 16.25 3.33 12.28
C SER A 182 15.84 3.37 10.79
N PRO A 183 16.72 3.79 9.86
CA PRO A 183 16.42 3.75 8.43
C PRO A 183 16.15 2.34 7.91
N GLY A 184 16.80 1.33 8.52
CA GLY A 184 16.55 -0.08 8.19
C GLY A 184 15.15 -0.53 8.59
N ALA A 185 14.65 -0.11 9.75
CA ALA A 185 13.27 -0.36 10.16
C ALA A 185 12.28 0.34 9.21
N ALA A 186 12.53 1.58 8.84
CA ALA A 186 11.72 2.32 7.88
C ALA A 186 11.66 1.63 6.52
N PHE A 187 12.78 1.13 6.01
CA PHE A 187 12.82 0.37 4.78
C PHE A 187 12.06 -0.96 4.87
N THR A 188 12.17 -1.66 6.00
CA THR A 188 11.41 -2.89 6.26
C THR A 188 9.91 -2.63 6.22
N LEU A 189 9.44 -1.55 6.86
CA LEU A 189 8.03 -1.14 6.83
C LEU A 189 7.56 -0.86 5.40
N LEU A 190 8.35 -0.13 4.63
CA LEU A 190 8.00 0.19 3.24
C LEU A 190 7.80 -1.09 2.42
N ILE A 191 8.75 -2.01 2.45
CA ILE A 191 8.69 -3.20 1.61
C ILE A 191 7.60 -4.17 2.07
N LEU A 192 7.52 -4.47 3.35
CA LEU A 192 6.61 -5.49 3.86
C LEU A 192 5.20 -4.93 4.14
N GLY A 193 5.10 -3.74 4.71
CA GLY A 193 3.79 -3.14 5.04
C GLY A 193 3.05 -2.58 3.83
N THR A 194 3.79 -2.06 2.82
CA THR A 194 3.21 -1.48 1.61
C THR A 194 3.29 -2.41 0.42
N GLY A 195 4.42 -3.07 0.20
CA GLY A 195 4.66 -3.92 -0.97
C GLY A 195 3.85 -5.21 -0.94
N MET A 196 3.55 -5.74 0.24
CA MET A 196 2.72 -6.94 0.38
C MET A 196 1.73 -6.80 1.54
N ASN A 197 0.79 -7.72 1.62
CA ASN A 197 -0.05 -8.00 2.78
C ASN A 197 -0.22 -9.52 2.93
N LEU A 198 -0.92 -9.97 3.97
CA LEU A 198 -1.17 -11.41 4.19
C LEU A 198 -1.90 -12.10 3.03
N ALA A 199 -2.68 -11.36 2.25
CA ALA A 199 -3.38 -11.91 1.10
C ALA A 199 -2.44 -12.34 -0.03
N THR A 200 -1.31 -11.65 -0.21
CA THR A 200 -0.34 -11.94 -1.28
C THR A 200 0.29 -13.34 -1.15
N PRO A 201 0.93 -13.71 -0.03
CA PRO A 201 1.47 -15.06 0.14
C PRO A 201 0.37 -16.13 0.17
N PHE A 202 -0.82 -15.80 0.69
CA PHE A 202 -1.95 -16.72 0.65
C PHE A 202 -2.41 -16.99 -0.79
N TRP A 203 -2.54 -15.96 -1.61
CA TRP A 203 -2.88 -16.09 -3.03
C TRP A 203 -1.83 -16.90 -3.79
N LEU A 204 -0.55 -16.63 -3.57
CA LEU A 204 0.55 -17.42 -4.15
C LEU A 204 0.49 -18.88 -3.72
N GLY A 205 0.23 -19.14 -2.44
CA GLY A 205 0.11 -20.48 -1.88
C GLY A 205 -1.02 -21.29 -2.52
N ARG A 206 -2.16 -20.65 -2.74
CA ARG A 206 -3.32 -21.27 -3.38
C ARG A 206 -3.08 -21.63 -4.86
N HIS A 207 -2.28 -20.81 -5.58
CA HIS A 207 -2.08 -20.96 -7.02
C HIS A 207 -0.79 -21.70 -7.41
N TYR A 208 0.25 -21.64 -6.57
CA TYR A 208 1.57 -22.23 -6.87
C TYR A 208 2.04 -23.23 -5.80
N GLY A 209 1.19 -23.49 -4.82
CA GLY A 209 1.45 -24.40 -3.72
C GLY A 209 2.12 -23.73 -2.51
N TRP A 210 1.73 -24.18 -1.33
CA TRP A 210 2.14 -23.59 -0.04
C TRP A 210 3.64 -23.64 0.21
N LYS A 211 4.32 -24.73 -0.21
CA LYS A 211 5.79 -24.83 -0.09
C LYS A 211 6.51 -23.77 -0.92
N SER A 212 5.97 -23.48 -2.10
CA SER A 212 6.54 -22.45 -2.98
C SER A 212 6.28 -21.06 -2.41
N SER A 213 5.07 -20.79 -1.92
CA SER A 213 4.74 -19.52 -1.27
C SER A 213 5.56 -19.27 -0.01
N ALA A 214 5.76 -20.29 0.82
CA ALA A 214 6.62 -20.20 2.00
C ALA A 214 8.08 -19.88 1.62
N ALA A 215 8.62 -20.57 0.58
CA ALA A 215 9.95 -20.28 0.07
C ALA A 215 10.07 -18.83 -0.46
N TRP A 216 9.04 -18.37 -1.17
CA TRP A 216 8.98 -16.97 -1.65
C TRP A 216 8.98 -15.99 -0.49
N LEU A 217 8.11 -16.18 0.51
CA LEU A 217 8.03 -15.30 1.68
C LEU A 217 9.34 -15.30 2.46
N THR A 218 9.92 -16.48 2.73
CA THR A 218 11.21 -16.58 3.43
C THR A 218 12.32 -15.86 2.66
N SER A 219 12.39 -16.03 1.33
CA SER A 219 13.36 -15.33 0.50
C SER A 219 13.15 -13.81 0.55
N LEU A 220 11.90 -13.34 0.50
CA LEU A 220 11.56 -11.93 0.64
C LEU A 220 12.06 -11.40 1.97
N LEU A 221 11.72 -12.06 3.08
CA LEU A 221 12.12 -11.63 4.42
C LEU A 221 13.64 -11.57 4.58
N LEU A 222 14.36 -12.59 4.12
CA LEU A 222 15.82 -12.63 4.19
C LEU A 222 16.47 -11.49 3.38
N ILE A 223 15.99 -11.23 2.15
CA ILE A 223 16.53 -10.16 1.31
C ILE A 223 16.22 -8.79 1.93
N VAL A 224 14.98 -8.59 2.39
CA VAL A 224 14.57 -7.32 3.02
C VAL A 224 15.41 -7.04 4.25
N ILE A 225 15.54 -7.99 5.16
CA ILE A 225 16.35 -7.83 6.38
C ILE A 225 17.83 -7.59 6.04
N GLY A 226 18.39 -8.34 5.08
CA GLY A 226 19.77 -8.14 4.65
C GLY A 226 20.02 -6.71 4.14
N ILE A 227 19.15 -6.19 3.29
CA ILE A 227 19.25 -4.81 2.78
C ILE A 227 18.98 -3.81 3.91
N SER A 228 17.99 -4.04 4.77
CA SER A 228 17.66 -3.16 5.88
C SER A 228 18.86 -2.93 6.81
N TYR A 229 19.58 -3.99 7.15
CA TYR A 229 20.83 -3.85 7.92
C TYR A 229 21.95 -3.18 7.14
N ALA A 230 22.06 -3.45 5.84
CA ALA A 230 23.09 -2.83 5.01
C ALA A 230 22.92 -1.31 4.89
N ILE A 231 21.67 -0.82 4.81
CA ILE A 231 21.37 0.62 4.67
C ILE A 231 21.22 1.34 6.02
N ASN A 232 21.04 0.63 7.11
CA ASN A 232 20.74 1.23 8.41
C ASN A 232 21.80 2.25 8.80
N ARG A 233 23.06 1.82 8.95
CA ARG A 233 24.16 2.71 9.36
C ARG A 233 24.50 3.80 8.36
N PRO A 234 24.65 3.54 7.03
CA PRO A 234 25.02 4.55 6.07
C PRO A 234 24.03 5.72 5.95
N LEU A 235 22.76 5.50 6.28
CA LEU A 235 21.72 6.53 6.18
C LEU A 235 21.54 7.34 7.47
N ILE A 236 22.17 6.96 8.56
CA ILE A 236 22.15 7.73 9.80
C ILE A 236 22.97 8.99 9.62
N PRO A 237 22.40 10.19 9.76
CA PRO A 237 23.16 11.43 9.72
C PRO A 237 24.16 11.49 10.88
N PRO A 238 25.44 11.79 10.65
CA PRO A 238 26.37 11.96 11.73
C PRO A 238 26.00 13.18 12.58
N GLY A 239 26.15 13.07 13.90
CA GLY A 239 25.91 14.15 14.85
C GLY A 239 24.45 14.51 15.11
N VAL A 240 23.51 13.73 14.61
CA VAL A 240 22.08 13.89 14.88
C VAL A 240 21.69 13.05 16.09
N GLU A 241 21.20 13.69 17.14
CA GLU A 241 20.68 13.01 18.31
C GLU A 241 19.29 12.44 18.01
N PRO A 242 19.02 11.15 18.30
CA PRO A 242 17.71 10.58 18.02
C PRO A 242 16.69 11.13 19.01
N ALA A 243 15.50 11.45 18.53
CA ALA A 243 14.36 11.60 19.40
C ALA A 243 14.04 10.26 20.06
N GLY A 244 13.84 10.25 21.37
CA GLY A 244 13.65 9.02 22.15
C GLY A 244 12.31 8.33 21.91
N HIS A 245 11.46 8.83 21.01
CA HIS A 245 10.15 8.24 20.70
C HIS A 245 9.67 8.65 19.30
N THR A 246 8.70 7.88 18.76
CA THR A 246 8.04 8.18 17.50
C THR A 246 6.55 7.85 17.59
N HIS A 247 5.72 8.70 17.03
CA HIS A 247 4.27 8.50 16.90
C HIS A 247 3.84 7.90 15.55
N ALA A 248 4.82 7.54 14.70
CA ALA A 248 4.56 7.01 13.36
C ALA A 248 3.67 5.76 13.33
N PHE A 249 3.54 5.04 14.44
CA PHE A 249 2.83 3.78 14.57
C PHE A 249 1.60 3.84 15.47
N ASP A 250 1.26 4.98 16.03
CA ASP A 250 0.12 5.11 16.94
C ASP A 250 -1.19 4.70 16.31
N ILE A 251 -1.34 4.89 14.99
CA ILE A 251 -2.49 4.42 14.21
C ILE A 251 -2.68 2.89 14.20
N TYR A 252 -1.62 2.12 14.49
CA TYR A 252 -1.69 0.65 14.58
C TYR A 252 -1.79 0.15 16.02
N THR A 253 -1.71 1.05 16.99
CA THR A 253 -1.78 0.75 18.40
C THR A 253 -3.10 1.25 18.95
N ASN A 254 -4.20 0.75 18.45
CA ASN A 254 -5.49 0.97 19.10
C ASN A 254 -5.77 -0.24 19.99
N PRO A 255 -5.40 -0.17 21.25
CA PRO A 255 -5.49 -1.33 22.08
C PRO A 255 -6.94 -1.60 22.42
N LEU A 256 -7.37 -2.80 22.11
CA LEU A 256 -8.22 -3.52 23.04
C LEU A 256 -7.45 -3.65 24.38
N SER A 257 -6.86 -2.55 24.85
CA SER A 257 -5.94 -2.62 25.97
C SER A 257 -6.70 -2.90 27.25
N ALA A 258 -5.99 -3.52 28.19
CA ALA A 258 -6.47 -3.94 29.49
C ALA A 258 -7.16 -2.84 30.34
N TYR A 259 -7.20 -1.60 29.86
CA TYR A 259 -7.81 -0.44 30.49
C TYR A 259 -9.20 -0.11 29.98
N GLN A 260 -9.67 -0.75 28.90
CA GLN A 260 -10.99 -0.46 28.33
C GLN A 260 -11.99 -1.55 28.69
N THR A 261 -12.99 -1.18 29.48
CA THR A 261 -14.03 -2.09 29.94
C THR A 261 -15.13 -2.36 28.89
N ASN A 262 -15.20 -1.55 27.80
CA ASN A 262 -16.21 -1.69 26.76
C ASN A 262 -15.64 -1.47 25.36
N VAL A 263 -15.12 -2.55 24.77
CA VAL A 263 -14.53 -2.59 23.42
C VAL A 263 -15.47 -2.06 22.34
N TRP A 264 -16.77 -2.35 22.44
CA TRP A 264 -17.72 -1.94 21.43
C TRP A 264 -18.01 -0.44 21.45
N ALA A 265 -18.07 0.17 22.63
CA ALA A 265 -18.26 1.61 22.75
C ALA A 265 -17.06 2.37 22.19
N THR A 266 -15.85 1.92 22.49
CA THR A 266 -14.62 2.51 21.94
C THR A 266 -14.53 2.34 20.43
N ALA A 267 -14.82 1.14 19.91
CA ALA A 267 -14.81 0.91 18.47
C ALA A 267 -15.87 1.76 17.74
N GLU A 268 -17.04 2.01 18.37
CA GLU A 268 -18.05 2.91 17.82
C GLU A 268 -17.58 4.37 17.82
N GLU A 269 -16.93 4.80 18.89
CA GLU A 269 -16.38 6.16 19.02
C GLU A 269 -15.24 6.41 18.02
N ASP A 270 -14.28 5.51 17.96
CA ASP A 270 -13.17 5.55 16.99
C ASP A 270 -13.67 5.55 15.53
N LEU A 271 -14.68 4.71 15.25
CA LEU A 271 -15.30 4.66 13.93
C LEU A 271 -16.00 5.98 13.59
N ARG A 272 -16.66 6.58 14.56
CA ARG A 272 -17.36 7.87 14.38
C ARG A 272 -16.39 9.02 14.20
N GLU A 273 -15.28 9.04 14.93
CA GLU A 273 -14.24 10.06 14.82
C GLU A 273 -13.44 9.94 13.52
N SER A 274 -13.12 8.71 13.10
CA SER A 274 -12.34 8.46 11.87
C SER A 274 -13.18 8.50 10.59
N MET A 275 -14.52 8.48 10.69
CA MET A 275 -15.41 8.44 9.53
C MET A 275 -15.80 9.84 9.06
N ASP A 276 -15.04 10.36 8.12
CA ASP A 276 -15.40 11.55 7.36
C ASP A 276 -16.47 11.26 6.28
N VAL A 277 -16.98 12.30 5.64
CA VAL A 277 -17.98 12.18 4.55
C VAL A 277 -17.45 11.32 3.40
N GLY A 278 -16.15 11.42 3.09
CA GLY A 278 -15.50 10.64 2.03
C GLY A 278 -15.43 9.16 2.38
N GLY A 279 -15.05 8.83 3.60
CA GLY A 279 -15.03 7.45 4.12
C GLY A 279 -16.40 6.81 4.14
N ALA A 280 -17.43 7.55 4.60
CA ALA A 280 -18.80 7.08 4.59
C ALA A 280 -19.32 6.81 3.16
N ALA A 281 -19.02 7.71 2.21
CA ALA A 281 -19.37 7.52 0.81
C ALA A 281 -18.65 6.31 0.18
N ALA A 282 -17.38 6.10 0.51
CA ALA A 282 -16.61 4.95 0.03
C ALA A 282 -17.15 3.62 0.58
N LEU A 283 -17.51 3.57 1.86
CA LEU A 283 -18.14 2.40 2.47
C LEU A 283 -19.52 2.11 1.86
N ALA A 284 -20.32 3.14 1.62
CA ALA A 284 -21.61 3.00 0.97
C ALA A 284 -21.46 2.46 -0.47
N ALA A 285 -20.51 2.98 -1.23
CA ALA A 285 -20.19 2.49 -2.57
C ALA A 285 -19.73 1.03 -2.56
N LEU A 286 -18.87 0.65 -1.61
CA LEU A 286 -18.43 -0.73 -1.43
C LEU A 286 -19.62 -1.66 -1.09
N ALA A 287 -20.48 -1.24 -0.16
CA ALA A 287 -21.68 -2.00 0.22
C ALA A 287 -22.60 -2.22 -0.99
N ILE A 288 -22.81 -1.18 -1.80
CA ILE A 288 -23.60 -1.27 -3.04
C ILE A 288 -22.98 -2.30 -4.00
N VAL A 289 -21.67 -2.26 -4.23
CA VAL A 289 -20.97 -3.22 -5.11
C VAL A 289 -21.11 -4.65 -4.59
N ILE A 290 -21.00 -4.86 -3.28
CA ILE A 290 -21.19 -6.17 -2.64
C ILE A 290 -22.62 -6.67 -2.82
N VAL A 291 -23.63 -5.83 -2.54
CA VAL A 291 -25.04 -6.19 -2.70
C VAL A 291 -25.37 -6.57 -4.14
N PHE A 292 -24.91 -5.77 -5.12
CA PHE A 292 -25.06 -6.10 -6.54
C PHE A 292 -24.35 -7.39 -6.91
N GLY A 293 -23.13 -7.61 -6.39
CA GLY A 293 -22.39 -8.85 -6.63
C GLY A 293 -23.11 -10.09 -6.11
N ILE A 294 -23.70 -10.01 -4.92
CA ILE A 294 -24.53 -11.09 -4.34
C ILE A 294 -25.78 -11.30 -5.20
N ALA A 295 -26.46 -10.23 -5.60
CA ALA A 295 -27.64 -10.30 -6.46
C ALA A 295 -27.32 -10.95 -7.81
N PHE A 296 -26.21 -10.57 -8.47
CA PHE A 296 -25.80 -11.19 -9.74
C PHE A 296 -25.48 -12.68 -9.57
N ARG A 297 -24.84 -13.08 -8.48
CA ARG A 297 -24.61 -14.50 -8.18
C ARG A 297 -25.88 -15.26 -7.94
N ALA A 298 -26.81 -14.71 -7.16
CA ALA A 298 -28.10 -15.32 -6.88
C ALA A 298 -28.97 -15.46 -8.16
N ALA A 299 -28.91 -14.46 -9.05
CA ALA A 299 -29.61 -14.48 -10.31
C ALA A 299 -28.92 -15.35 -11.41
N GLY A 300 -27.73 -15.90 -11.14
CA GLY A 300 -26.97 -16.68 -12.12
C GLY A 300 -26.53 -15.84 -13.34
N ILE A 301 -26.41 -14.52 -13.17
CA ILE A 301 -25.93 -13.62 -14.22
C ILE A 301 -24.42 -13.66 -14.23
N ASP A 302 -23.85 -14.10 -15.35
CA ASP A 302 -22.40 -14.08 -15.60
C ASP A 302 -22.06 -13.42 -16.94
N GLU A 303 -20.77 -13.17 -17.14
CA GLU A 303 -20.25 -12.51 -18.33
C GLU A 303 -20.54 -13.32 -19.60
N THR A 304 -20.47 -14.64 -19.50
CA THR A 304 -20.70 -15.54 -20.64
C THR A 304 -22.14 -15.49 -21.12
N ARG A 305 -23.08 -15.32 -20.19
CA ARG A 305 -24.50 -15.15 -20.50
C ARG A 305 -24.77 -13.81 -21.20
N LEU A 306 -24.15 -12.72 -20.70
CA LEU A 306 -24.22 -11.41 -21.34
C LEU A 306 -23.56 -11.41 -22.72
N ALA A 307 -22.43 -12.11 -22.88
CA ALA A 307 -21.73 -12.25 -24.15
C ALA A 307 -22.56 -13.06 -25.16
N SER A 308 -23.16 -14.18 -24.76
CA SER A 308 -23.99 -14.99 -25.65
C SER A 308 -25.28 -14.30 -26.12
N GLU A 309 -25.87 -13.48 -25.24
CA GLU A 309 -27.03 -12.64 -25.63
C GLU A 309 -26.63 -11.50 -26.58
N SER A 310 -25.37 -11.02 -26.50
CA SER A 310 -24.89 -9.94 -27.35
C SER A 310 -24.54 -10.40 -28.77
N VAL A 311 -24.05 -11.60 -28.96
CA VAL A 311 -23.80 -12.19 -30.28
C VAL A 311 -25.11 -12.27 -31.07
N ARG A 312 -26.18 -12.71 -30.42
CA ARG A 312 -27.54 -12.70 -31.04
C ARG A 312 -28.04 -11.31 -31.40
N ALA A 313 -27.69 -10.26 -30.66
CA ALA A 313 -28.16 -8.89 -30.89
C ALA A 313 -27.29 -8.14 -31.89
N ASN A 314 -26.02 -8.50 -32.09
CA ASN A 314 -25.13 -7.91 -33.12
C ASN A 314 -25.49 -8.36 -34.54
N GLU A 315 -26.08 -9.55 -34.70
CA GLU A 315 -26.64 -9.99 -35.99
C GLU A 315 -27.78 -9.11 -36.45
N LEU A 316 -28.42 -8.34 -35.55
CA LEU A 316 -29.55 -7.44 -35.84
C LEU A 316 -29.17 -5.99 -36.14
N GLY A 317 -27.91 -5.65 -36.22
CA GLY A 317 -27.36 -4.42 -36.81
C GLY A 317 -27.36 -3.16 -35.96
N ARG A 318 -26.22 -2.52 -36.00
CA ARG A 318 -25.80 -1.15 -35.65
C ARG A 318 -25.01 -1.02 -34.35
N ALA A 319 -23.71 -1.16 -34.50
CA ALA A 319 -22.76 -0.48 -33.63
C ALA A 319 -22.96 1.05 -33.74
N ARG A 320 -23.71 1.61 -32.81
CA ARG A 320 -23.75 3.06 -32.58
C ARG A 320 -23.43 3.31 -31.13
N GLY A 321 -22.35 4.03 -30.85
CA GLY A 321 -22.24 4.67 -29.59
C GLY A 321 -20.84 4.87 -29.04
N PHE A 322 -20.56 4.39 -27.88
CA PHE A 322 -19.43 4.75 -27.07
C PHE A 322 -18.12 3.99 -27.37
N ASP A 323 -18.08 3.15 -28.41
CA ASP A 323 -16.85 2.43 -28.80
C ASP A 323 -15.99 3.31 -29.71
N VAL A 324 -15.37 4.32 -29.08
CA VAL A 324 -14.35 5.13 -29.72
C VAL A 324 -13.00 4.46 -29.49
N ILE A 325 -12.32 4.11 -30.58
CA ILE A 325 -10.92 3.65 -30.51
C ILE A 325 -10.08 4.88 -30.15
N VAL A 326 -9.71 4.96 -28.86
CA VAL A 326 -8.86 6.04 -28.37
C VAL A 326 -7.42 5.78 -28.81
N PRO A 327 -6.77 6.72 -29.53
CA PRO A 327 -5.36 6.60 -29.87
C PRO A 327 -4.50 6.41 -28.64
N ARG A 328 -3.47 5.56 -28.72
CA ARG A 328 -2.55 5.29 -27.58
C ARG A 328 -1.92 6.56 -27.01
N SER A 329 -1.64 7.56 -27.85
CA SER A 329 -1.11 8.86 -27.43
C SER A 329 -2.11 9.64 -26.57
N VAL A 330 -3.40 9.65 -26.95
CA VAL A 330 -4.46 10.32 -26.17
C VAL A 330 -4.67 9.61 -24.84
N LEU A 331 -4.71 8.28 -24.85
CA LEU A 331 -4.80 7.48 -23.63
C LEU A 331 -3.61 7.76 -22.69
N GLY A 332 -2.38 7.76 -23.23
CA GLY A 332 -1.17 8.07 -22.46
C GLY A 332 -1.18 9.48 -21.88
N LEU A 333 -1.61 10.47 -22.66
CA LEU A 333 -1.70 11.87 -22.20
C LEU A 333 -2.78 12.02 -21.11
N THR A 334 -3.94 11.40 -21.29
CA THR A 334 -5.03 11.43 -20.30
C THR A 334 -4.60 10.73 -19.00
N MET A 335 -3.91 9.59 -19.09
CA MET A 335 -3.36 8.92 -17.92
C MET A 335 -2.31 9.78 -17.21
N LEU A 336 -1.40 10.42 -17.95
CA LEU A 336 -0.40 11.32 -17.38
C LEU A 336 -1.05 12.53 -16.71
N ALA A 337 -2.02 13.17 -17.36
CA ALA A 337 -2.76 14.29 -16.77
C ALA A 337 -3.55 13.87 -15.51
N GLY A 338 -4.19 12.70 -15.56
CA GLY A 338 -4.85 12.12 -14.40
C GLY A 338 -3.89 11.82 -13.26
N LEU A 339 -2.70 11.30 -13.56
CA LEU A 339 -1.66 11.03 -12.58
C LEU A 339 -1.19 12.32 -11.90
N VAL A 340 -0.93 13.38 -12.69
CA VAL A 340 -0.53 14.70 -12.16
C VAL A 340 -1.64 15.29 -11.29
N ALA A 341 -2.89 15.27 -11.76
CA ALA A 341 -4.02 15.75 -10.97
C ALA A 341 -4.18 14.98 -9.65
N LEU A 342 -4.08 13.66 -9.69
CA LEU A 342 -4.12 12.83 -8.49
C LEU A 342 -2.91 13.08 -7.57
N SER A 343 -1.71 13.36 -8.11
CA SER A 343 -0.55 13.77 -7.31
C SER A 343 -0.83 15.03 -6.52
N VAL A 344 -1.38 16.05 -7.18
CA VAL A 344 -1.73 17.32 -6.53
C VAL A 344 -2.78 17.10 -5.44
N VAL A 345 -3.84 16.34 -5.73
CA VAL A 345 -4.89 16.00 -4.77
C VAL A 345 -4.32 15.21 -3.59
N ALA A 346 -3.44 14.26 -3.84
CA ALA A 346 -2.82 13.46 -2.80
C ALA A 346 -1.90 14.30 -1.90
N CYS A 347 -1.05 15.16 -2.49
CA CYS A 347 -0.24 16.09 -1.71
C CYS A 347 -1.11 16.99 -0.82
N PHE A 348 -2.24 17.47 -1.35
CA PHE A 348 -3.18 18.29 -0.59
C PHE A 348 -3.88 17.51 0.53
N ALA A 349 -4.33 16.27 0.26
CA ALA A 349 -5.08 15.44 1.21
C ALA A 349 -4.21 14.86 2.34
N TYR A 350 -2.94 14.56 2.04
CA TYR A 350 -2.02 13.89 2.97
C TYR A 350 -0.94 14.82 3.53
N TYR A 351 -0.97 16.10 3.20
CA TYR A 351 -0.07 17.07 3.81
C TYR A 351 -0.47 17.27 5.28
N PRO A 352 0.49 17.34 6.22
CA PRO A 352 0.18 17.44 7.64
C PRO A 352 -0.79 18.59 7.92
N PRO A 353 -1.85 18.38 8.73
CA PRO A 353 -2.79 19.43 9.07
C PRO A 353 -2.10 20.52 9.91
N PRO A 354 -2.57 21.78 9.85
CA PRO A 354 -1.95 22.86 10.60
C PRO A 354 -1.86 22.61 12.12
N GLY A 355 -2.84 21.90 12.70
CA GLY A 355 -2.83 21.50 14.10
C GLY A 355 -1.62 20.64 14.46
N GLU A 356 -1.37 19.59 13.69
CA GLU A 356 -0.20 18.70 13.84
C GLU A 356 1.11 19.47 13.68
N CYS A 357 1.21 20.33 12.65
CA CYS A 357 2.39 21.18 12.48
C CYS A 357 2.64 22.10 13.69
N LEU A 358 1.59 22.66 14.28
CA LEU A 358 1.69 23.54 15.45
C LEU A 358 2.12 22.78 16.71
N GLU A 359 1.66 21.56 16.92
CA GLU A 359 2.07 20.69 18.03
C GLU A 359 3.56 20.34 17.91
N GLU A 360 4.02 19.94 16.75
CA GLU A 360 5.42 19.62 16.49
C GLU A 360 6.33 20.87 16.61
N ILE A 361 5.87 22.02 16.12
CA ILE A 361 6.56 23.29 16.30
C ILE A 361 6.68 23.62 17.79
N ALA A 362 5.61 23.42 18.56
CA ALA A 362 5.62 23.70 19.99
C ALA A 362 6.62 22.82 20.74
N LEU A 363 6.67 21.53 20.39
CA LEU A 363 7.64 20.58 20.93
C LEU A 363 9.08 20.97 20.57
N ALA A 364 9.37 21.10 19.28
CA ALA A 364 10.71 21.43 18.81
C ALA A 364 11.22 22.77 19.37
N ARG A 365 10.33 23.77 19.52
CA ARG A 365 10.64 25.03 20.15
C ARG A 365 10.95 24.88 21.64
N ALA A 366 10.17 24.07 22.37
CA ALA A 366 10.38 23.85 23.79
C ALA A 366 11.73 23.17 24.05
N GLU A 367 12.06 22.14 23.28
CA GLU A 367 13.33 21.41 23.36
C GLU A 367 14.52 22.33 23.00
N CYS A 368 14.43 23.06 21.91
CA CYS A 368 15.47 24.01 21.49
C CYS A 368 15.75 25.09 22.56
N LEU A 369 14.69 25.70 23.12
CA LEU A 369 14.82 26.73 24.15
C LEU A 369 15.31 26.15 25.50
N SER A 370 14.86 24.95 25.87
CA SER A 370 15.32 24.24 27.06
C SER A 370 16.81 23.95 26.98
N ALA A 371 17.26 23.41 25.86
CA ALA A 371 18.67 23.14 25.60
C ALA A 371 19.53 24.41 25.61
N ALA A 372 19.05 25.47 24.97
CA ALA A 372 19.74 26.77 24.97
C ALA A 372 19.86 27.36 26.37
N ASN A 373 18.81 27.24 27.20
CA ASN A 373 18.83 27.73 28.59
C ASN A 373 19.73 26.90 29.50
N SER A 374 19.89 25.61 29.24
CA SER A 374 20.80 24.73 29.98
C SER A 374 22.26 24.82 29.51
N GLY A 375 22.54 25.55 28.45
CA GLY A 375 23.86 25.68 27.85
C GLY A 375 24.26 24.47 26.99
N ASP A 376 23.34 23.58 26.68
CA ASP A 376 23.55 22.43 25.79
C ASP A 376 23.40 22.88 24.33
N THR A 377 24.50 23.38 23.81
CA THR A 377 24.55 23.93 22.45
C THR A 377 24.31 22.87 21.38
N ASP A 378 24.77 21.65 21.57
CA ASP A 378 24.65 20.58 20.57
C ASP A 378 23.19 20.14 20.45
N HIS A 379 22.50 19.98 21.56
CA HIS A 379 21.08 19.67 21.60
C HIS A 379 20.21 20.80 21.00
N ALA A 380 20.54 22.05 21.32
CA ALA A 380 19.85 23.20 20.73
C ALA A 380 20.03 23.29 19.19
N LEU A 381 21.25 23.02 18.69
CA LEU A 381 21.56 22.99 17.27
C LEU A 381 20.88 21.81 16.55
N PHE A 382 20.57 20.72 17.24
CA PHE A 382 19.78 19.63 16.69
C PHE A 382 18.32 20.03 16.48
N TRP A 383 17.67 20.65 17.48
CA TRP A 383 16.26 20.98 17.41
C TRP A 383 15.94 22.20 16.56
N LEU A 384 16.88 23.09 16.36
CA LEU A 384 16.67 24.30 15.56
C LEU A 384 16.27 23.99 14.09
N PRO A 385 16.95 23.09 13.36
CA PRO A 385 16.52 22.68 12.03
C PRO A 385 15.17 21.96 12.00
N VAL A 386 14.85 21.18 13.03
CA VAL A 386 13.55 20.50 13.16
C VAL A 386 12.42 21.53 13.29
N TRP A 387 12.61 22.53 14.15
CA TRP A 387 11.68 23.65 14.30
C TRP A 387 11.51 24.42 12.98
N GLU A 388 12.60 24.75 12.29
CA GLU A 388 12.57 25.44 11.00
C GLU A 388 11.81 24.62 9.93
N GLU A 389 12.03 23.32 9.88
CA GLU A 389 11.37 22.41 8.91
C GLU A 389 9.86 22.35 9.15
N TRP A 390 9.41 22.17 10.40
CA TRP A 390 7.99 22.17 10.73
C TRP A 390 7.33 23.53 10.50
N SER A 391 8.04 24.64 10.75
CA SER A 391 7.56 25.97 10.44
C SER A 391 7.36 26.16 8.92
N ARG A 392 8.27 25.65 8.11
CA ARG A 392 8.15 25.64 6.64
C ARG A 392 6.98 24.77 6.18
N ARG A 393 6.76 23.61 6.81
CA ARG A 393 5.60 22.76 6.51
C ARG A 393 4.28 23.45 6.83
N LEU A 394 4.20 24.13 7.96
CA LEU A 394 3.03 24.92 8.31
C LEU A 394 2.76 26.01 7.27
N GLU A 395 3.80 26.72 6.84
CA GLU A 395 3.69 27.77 5.81
C GLU A 395 3.20 27.19 4.48
N VAL A 396 3.81 26.11 4.00
CA VAL A 396 3.38 25.41 2.77
C VAL A 396 1.96 24.88 2.90
N GLY A 397 1.62 24.25 4.02
CA GLY A 397 0.29 23.69 4.27
C GLY A 397 -0.80 24.76 4.34
N THR A 398 -0.51 25.92 4.90
CA THR A 398 -1.44 27.06 4.92
C THR A 398 -1.58 27.72 3.55
N PHE A 399 -0.53 27.73 2.73
CA PHE A 399 -0.59 28.23 1.35
C PHE A 399 -1.39 27.30 0.44
N LEU A 400 -1.31 25.98 0.65
CA LEU A 400 -2.04 24.98 -0.15
C LEU A 400 -3.52 24.90 0.19
N ARG A 401 -3.94 25.35 1.35
CA ARG A 401 -5.34 25.32 1.84
C ARG A 401 -5.99 26.70 1.77
#